data_ee20c928d86ae35dd539b081359dbb8f
#
_entry.id   ee20c928d86ae35dd539b081359dbb8f
#
_cell.length_a   1.000
_cell.length_b   1.000
_cell.length_c   1.000
_cell.angle_alpha   90.00
_cell.angle_beta   90.00
_cell.angle_gamma   90.00
#
_symmetry.space_group_name_H-M   'P 1'
#
loop_
_entity.id
_entity.type
_entity.pdbx_description
1 polymer ?
#
loop_
_entity_poly.entity_id
_entity_poly.type
_entity_poly.pdbx_seq_one_letter_code
_entity_poly.pdbx_strand_id
1 'polypeptide(L)'
;LDLMDSTYFLGDMLFSKEQVESFYPKTKAAFRTESSARWAGVIKYYISSDFTATAKNAIRSGISMVEAAVTSITFQESASRISSNGINFIATPETNNSPVGKQSINNINLQYNLPIGGVAAHEILHSLGYFHEQSRTDRNSYVIINYSNIKSKKEHNFQTFSQAGYNGKNFGAYDYQSIMHYGSWDFAKDTSIPTITKLDGSCFESQRTHLTNGDLFAIDRLYGPIPHVSSTIDHIDDYSSGDDIRQDIYYTHRIYFRDLNNNNVTIRHDKSLKITLTTYHYNETDPGNSSTSQNTFYVTVPAGSTFYDISGYTVNHYHESNGISYLRHEENYSVEINP
;
A
#
# COMPACT_ATOMS: atom_id res chain seq x y z
N LEU A 1 -10.87 -21.73 8.18
CA LEU A 1 -11.81 -20.88 7.41
C LEU A 1 -13.20 -21.48 7.48
N ASP A 2 -14.18 -20.69 7.90
CA ASP A 2 -15.58 -21.10 7.88
C ASP A 2 -16.11 -20.86 6.46
N LEU A 3 -16.75 -21.86 5.83
CA LEU A 3 -17.31 -21.76 4.50
C LEU A 3 -18.83 -21.51 4.58
N MET A 4 -19.29 -20.43 3.96
CA MET A 4 -20.71 -20.17 3.71
C MET A 4 -20.88 -19.71 2.26
N ASP A 5 -21.72 -20.40 1.49
CA ASP A 5 -22.06 -20.06 0.09
C ASP A 5 -20.84 -19.69 -0.78
N SER A 6 -19.81 -20.53 -0.78
CA SER A 6 -18.55 -20.34 -1.53
C SER A 6 -17.69 -19.14 -1.08
N THR A 7 -17.97 -18.57 0.09
CA THR A 7 -17.18 -17.51 0.73
C THR A 7 -16.49 -18.05 1.98
N TYR A 8 -15.23 -17.72 2.14
CA TYR A 8 -14.41 -18.10 3.31
C TYR A 8 -14.28 -16.92 4.25
N PHE A 9 -14.37 -17.17 5.55
CA PHE A 9 -14.29 -16.16 6.61
C PHE A 9 -13.02 -16.33 7.43
N LEU A 10 -12.38 -15.20 7.76
CA LEU A 10 -11.30 -15.09 8.75
C LEU A 10 -11.59 -13.87 9.61
N GLY A 11 -12.30 -14.08 10.74
CA GLY A 11 -12.86 -12.98 11.52
C GLY A 11 -13.97 -12.28 10.76
N ASP A 12 -13.79 -11.00 10.52
CA ASP A 12 -14.60 -10.09 9.71
C ASP A 12 -14.12 -9.93 8.26
N MET A 13 -13.04 -10.63 7.91
CA MET A 13 -12.52 -10.65 6.55
C MET A 13 -13.20 -11.73 5.70
N LEU A 14 -13.63 -11.35 4.49
CA LEU A 14 -14.27 -12.25 3.51
C LEU A 14 -13.31 -12.54 2.34
N PHE A 15 -13.26 -13.81 1.92
CA PHE A 15 -12.44 -14.27 0.80
C PHE A 15 -13.29 -15.11 -0.16
N SER A 16 -13.19 -14.84 -1.46
CA SER A 16 -13.80 -15.71 -2.46
C SER A 16 -13.00 -17.02 -2.62
N LYS A 17 -13.65 -18.04 -3.23
CA LYS A 17 -12.98 -19.31 -3.53
C LYS A 17 -11.75 -19.11 -4.41
N GLU A 18 -11.84 -18.26 -5.43
CA GLU A 18 -10.71 -17.94 -6.33
C GLU A 18 -9.56 -17.25 -5.58
N GLN A 19 -9.88 -16.40 -4.58
CA GLN A 19 -8.87 -15.82 -3.72
C GLN A 19 -8.15 -16.89 -2.90
N VAL A 20 -8.87 -17.82 -2.29
CA VAL A 20 -8.28 -18.92 -1.51
C VAL A 20 -7.46 -19.85 -2.40
N GLU A 21 -7.96 -20.22 -3.59
CA GLU A 21 -7.24 -21.08 -4.53
C GLU A 21 -5.98 -20.40 -5.13
N SER A 22 -5.98 -19.07 -5.31
CA SER A 22 -4.82 -18.31 -5.80
C SER A 22 -3.66 -18.20 -4.80
N PHE A 23 -3.88 -18.63 -3.54
CA PHE A 23 -2.92 -18.50 -2.45
C PHE A 23 -1.86 -19.62 -2.37
N TYR A 24 -1.87 -20.63 -3.22
CA TYR A 24 -0.82 -21.66 -3.26
C TYR A 24 0.11 -21.48 -4.45
N PRO A 25 1.45 -21.36 -4.29
CA PRO A 25 2.27 -21.14 -3.11
C PRO A 25 3.20 -19.88 -3.19
N LYS A 26 3.60 -19.37 -2.01
CA LYS A 26 4.84 -18.63 -1.68
C LYS A 26 4.89 -17.13 -2.02
N THR A 27 4.70 -16.29 -1.03
CA THR A 27 5.57 -15.25 -0.48
C THR A 27 4.81 -14.30 0.46
N LYS A 28 5.50 -13.73 1.43
CA LYS A 28 5.00 -13.08 2.64
C LYS A 28 4.46 -11.67 2.38
N ALA A 29 3.41 -11.26 3.05
CA ALA A 29 3.10 -9.87 3.40
C ALA A 29 1.70 -9.62 3.99
N ALA A 30 1.43 -8.65 4.90
CA ALA A 30 0.13 -8.31 5.52
C ALA A 30 -0.87 -7.57 4.64
N PHE A 31 -0.56 -7.36 3.39
CA PHE A 31 -1.40 -6.77 2.36
C PHE A 31 -1.36 -7.62 1.11
N ARG A 32 -2.48 -7.67 0.41
CA ARG A 32 -2.47 -8.23 -0.94
C ARG A 32 -1.59 -7.39 -1.85
N THR A 33 -0.57 -8.02 -2.41
CA THR A 33 0.41 -7.34 -3.28
C THR A 33 0.01 -7.32 -4.76
N GLU A 34 -1.02 -8.08 -5.15
CA GLU A 34 -1.46 -8.16 -6.54
C GLU A 34 -2.09 -6.82 -6.98
N SER A 35 -1.61 -6.27 -8.08
CA SER A 35 -2.15 -5.02 -8.66
C SER A 35 -3.64 -5.13 -9.01
N SER A 36 -4.11 -6.33 -9.39
CA SER A 36 -5.52 -6.61 -9.68
C SER A 36 -6.45 -6.50 -8.46
N ALA A 37 -5.89 -6.65 -7.24
CA ALA A 37 -6.63 -6.53 -5.98
C ALA A 37 -6.66 -5.10 -5.43
N ARG A 38 -6.14 -4.12 -6.16
CA ARG A 38 -6.11 -2.71 -5.75
C ARG A 38 -7.21 -1.91 -6.42
N TRP A 39 -7.76 -0.99 -5.67
CA TRP A 39 -8.65 0.03 -6.19
C TRP A 39 -7.84 1.14 -6.88
N ALA A 40 -8.47 1.82 -7.85
CA ALA A 40 -7.87 2.96 -8.54
C ALA A 40 -8.95 4.00 -8.87
N GLY A 41 -8.60 5.28 -8.78
CA GLY A 41 -9.45 6.39 -9.15
C GLY A 41 -10.71 6.51 -8.30
N VAL A 42 -11.87 6.69 -8.94
CA VAL A 42 -13.15 6.88 -8.24
C VAL A 42 -13.77 5.53 -7.89
N ILE A 43 -13.94 5.26 -6.60
CA ILE A 43 -14.67 4.11 -6.08
C ILE A 43 -16.13 4.52 -5.88
N LYS A 44 -17.04 4.00 -6.71
CA LYS A 44 -18.46 4.19 -6.49
C LYS A 44 -18.94 3.32 -5.34
N TYR A 45 -19.78 3.88 -4.48
CA TYR A 45 -20.37 3.13 -3.38
C TYR A 45 -21.85 3.39 -3.23
N TYR A 46 -22.57 2.43 -2.65
CA TYR A 46 -23.98 2.52 -2.31
C TYR A 46 -24.18 2.19 -0.84
N ILE A 47 -25.04 2.91 -0.16
CA ILE A 47 -25.47 2.65 1.22
C ILE A 47 -26.92 2.16 1.20
N SER A 48 -27.17 0.92 1.71
CA SER A 48 -28.53 0.36 1.77
C SER A 48 -29.51 1.29 2.48
N SER A 49 -30.75 1.31 1.99
CA SER A 49 -31.86 2.01 2.63
C SER A 49 -32.14 1.51 4.05
N ASP A 50 -31.80 0.25 4.35
CA ASP A 50 -32.10 -0.46 5.61
C ASP A 50 -31.30 0.08 6.80
N PHE A 51 -30.23 0.84 6.57
CA PHE A 51 -29.51 1.51 7.66
C PHE A 51 -30.32 2.65 8.27
N THR A 52 -30.17 2.81 9.59
CA THR A 52 -30.66 4.03 10.27
C THR A 52 -29.94 5.27 9.75
N ALA A 53 -30.53 6.46 9.93
CA ALA A 53 -29.91 7.71 9.57
C ALA A 53 -28.55 7.91 10.25
N THR A 54 -28.44 7.54 11.53
CA THR A 54 -27.20 7.57 12.31
C THR A 54 -26.13 6.68 11.69
N ALA A 55 -26.48 5.43 11.34
CA ALA A 55 -25.54 4.50 10.71
C ALA A 55 -25.07 4.99 9.34
N LYS A 56 -25.98 5.55 8.50
CA LYS A 56 -25.57 6.16 7.21
C LYS A 56 -24.55 7.28 7.40
N ASN A 57 -24.74 8.13 8.43
CA ASN A 57 -23.79 9.21 8.73
C ASN A 57 -22.46 8.62 9.28
N ALA A 58 -22.51 7.58 10.10
CA ALA A 58 -21.32 6.89 10.56
C ALA A 58 -20.52 6.26 9.39
N ILE A 59 -21.20 5.63 8.41
CA ILE A 59 -20.57 5.09 7.21
C ILE A 59 -19.87 6.21 6.42
N ARG A 60 -20.55 7.34 6.16
CA ARG A 60 -19.94 8.48 5.47
C ARG A 60 -18.76 9.07 6.23
N SER A 61 -18.82 9.13 7.56
CA SER A 61 -17.70 9.56 8.40
C SER A 61 -16.51 8.59 8.28
N GLY A 62 -16.76 7.28 8.25
CA GLY A 62 -15.71 6.27 8.01
C GLY A 62 -15.07 6.39 6.62
N ILE A 63 -15.89 6.65 5.59
CA ILE A 63 -15.40 6.91 4.22
C ILE A 63 -14.51 8.16 4.23
N SER A 64 -14.97 9.27 4.83
CA SER A 64 -14.19 10.51 4.90
C SER A 64 -12.87 10.34 5.67
N MET A 65 -12.86 9.50 6.71
CA MET A 65 -11.63 9.18 7.47
C MET A 65 -10.59 8.48 6.57
N VAL A 66 -11.02 7.53 5.76
CA VAL A 66 -10.13 6.81 4.84
C VAL A 66 -9.73 7.72 3.66
N GLU A 67 -10.69 8.47 3.09
CA GLU A 67 -10.45 9.36 1.95
C GLU A 67 -9.46 10.49 2.29
N ALA A 68 -9.48 10.97 3.54
CA ALA A 68 -8.49 11.93 4.01
C ALA A 68 -7.05 11.36 4.05
N ALA A 69 -6.90 10.05 4.14
CA ALA A 69 -5.60 9.38 4.23
C ALA A 69 -5.02 8.95 2.87
N VAL A 70 -5.85 8.72 1.84
CA VAL A 70 -5.43 8.27 0.52
C VAL A 70 -5.22 9.45 -0.44
N THR A 71 -4.32 9.31 -1.42
CA THR A 71 -4.08 10.33 -2.45
C THR A 71 -4.52 9.90 -3.84
N SER A 72 -4.74 8.60 -4.05
CA SER A 72 -4.96 8.02 -5.37
C SER A 72 -6.36 7.46 -5.60
N ILE A 73 -7.20 7.46 -4.57
CA ILE A 73 -8.61 7.05 -4.67
C ILE A 73 -9.52 8.09 -4.03
N THR A 74 -10.72 8.22 -4.59
CA THR A 74 -11.84 9.01 -4.05
C THR A 74 -13.09 8.16 -4.01
N PHE A 75 -14.05 8.55 -3.17
CA PHE A 75 -15.29 7.80 -3.02
C PHE A 75 -16.47 8.63 -3.53
N GLN A 76 -17.35 8.02 -4.34
CA GLN A 76 -18.53 8.66 -4.90
C GLN A 76 -19.80 7.88 -4.54
N GLU A 77 -20.69 8.51 -3.79
CA GLU A 77 -21.97 7.90 -3.43
C GLU A 77 -22.90 7.74 -4.67
N SER A 78 -23.49 6.57 -4.79
CA SER A 78 -24.48 6.23 -5.81
C SER A 78 -25.86 6.12 -5.17
N ALA A 79 -26.88 6.66 -5.86
CA ALA A 79 -28.27 6.50 -5.43
C ALA A 79 -28.77 5.06 -5.57
N SER A 80 -28.12 4.23 -6.39
CA SER A 80 -28.51 2.85 -6.67
C SER A 80 -27.39 1.88 -6.33
N ARG A 81 -27.78 0.64 -5.99
CA ARG A 81 -26.86 -0.45 -5.71
C ARG A 81 -25.89 -0.66 -6.89
N ILE A 82 -24.61 -0.83 -6.57
CA ILE A 82 -23.56 -1.05 -7.55
C ILE A 82 -23.61 -2.51 -8.01
N SER A 83 -23.54 -2.73 -9.31
CA SER A 83 -23.56 -4.06 -9.93
C SER A 83 -22.17 -4.61 -10.25
N SER A 84 -21.16 -3.73 -10.39
CA SER A 84 -19.76 -4.12 -10.64
C SER A 84 -18.79 -2.99 -10.32
N ASN A 85 -17.57 -3.33 -9.98
CA ASN A 85 -16.43 -2.41 -9.77
C ASN A 85 -16.75 -1.28 -8.75
N GLY A 86 -17.29 -1.65 -7.60
CA GLY A 86 -17.62 -0.71 -6.52
C GLY A 86 -17.94 -1.41 -5.21
N ILE A 87 -18.42 -0.64 -4.26
CA ILE A 87 -18.71 -1.06 -2.89
C ILE A 87 -20.19 -0.92 -2.58
N ASN A 88 -20.83 -1.93 -2.00
CA ASN A 88 -22.14 -1.82 -1.39
C ASN A 88 -22.03 -2.00 0.12
N PHE A 89 -22.48 -1.04 0.89
CA PHE A 89 -22.71 -1.20 2.32
C PHE A 89 -24.08 -1.83 2.52
N ILE A 90 -24.08 -3.02 3.11
CA ILE A 90 -25.28 -3.84 3.32
C ILE A 90 -25.56 -3.90 4.83
N ALA A 91 -26.82 -3.58 5.18
CA ALA A 91 -27.25 -3.63 6.58
C ALA A 91 -27.47 -5.07 7.05
N THR A 92 -26.91 -5.43 8.20
CA THR A 92 -27.06 -6.74 8.84
C THR A 92 -27.47 -6.57 10.31
N PRO A 93 -28.08 -7.59 10.95
CA PRO A 93 -28.45 -7.50 12.35
C PRO A 93 -27.27 -7.40 13.30
N GLU A 94 -26.21 -8.22 13.11
CA GLU A 94 -25.21 -8.47 14.15
C GLU A 94 -23.77 -8.52 13.66
N THR A 95 -23.52 -8.48 12.33
CA THR A 95 -22.17 -8.70 11.79
C THR A 95 -21.60 -7.45 11.13
N ASN A 96 -20.29 -7.25 11.31
CA ASN A 96 -19.48 -6.37 10.51
C ASN A 96 -18.45 -7.24 9.81
N ASN A 97 -18.33 -7.16 8.50
CA ASN A 97 -17.28 -7.85 7.72
C ASN A 97 -17.14 -7.27 6.32
N SER A 98 -16.00 -7.51 5.72
CA SER A 98 -15.65 -7.02 4.40
C SER A 98 -14.80 -8.02 3.62
N PRO A 99 -14.91 -8.06 2.28
CA PRO A 99 -13.91 -8.71 1.44
C PRO A 99 -12.54 -8.06 1.61
N VAL A 100 -11.47 -8.85 1.56
CA VAL A 100 -10.09 -8.32 1.58
C VAL A 100 -9.61 -8.05 0.16
N GLY A 101 -9.32 -6.78 -0.11
CA GLY A 101 -8.95 -6.29 -1.44
C GLY A 101 -10.12 -6.19 -2.41
N LYS A 102 -9.85 -5.61 -3.57
CA LYS A 102 -10.84 -5.39 -4.63
C LYS A 102 -11.34 -6.71 -5.20
N GLN A 103 -12.66 -6.84 -5.28
CA GLN A 103 -13.38 -7.87 -6.01
C GLN A 103 -14.12 -7.26 -7.21
N SER A 104 -14.84 -8.11 -8.00
CA SER A 104 -15.79 -7.63 -8.99
C SER A 104 -16.83 -6.70 -8.38
N ILE A 105 -17.24 -6.99 -7.15
CA ILE A 105 -18.03 -6.14 -6.28
C ILE A 105 -17.69 -6.44 -4.82
N ASN A 106 -17.51 -5.40 -4.00
CA ASN A 106 -17.32 -5.57 -2.56
C ASN A 106 -18.63 -5.28 -1.83
N ASN A 107 -19.21 -6.29 -1.20
CA ASN A 107 -20.30 -6.10 -0.26
C ASN A 107 -19.69 -6.02 1.15
N ILE A 108 -19.72 -4.84 1.74
CA ILE A 108 -19.34 -4.59 3.11
C ILE A 108 -20.58 -4.70 3.98
N ASN A 109 -20.62 -5.71 4.82
CA ASN A 109 -21.73 -5.92 5.76
C ASN A 109 -21.46 -5.15 7.03
N LEU A 110 -22.44 -4.37 7.48
CA LEU A 110 -22.36 -3.59 8.72
C LEU A 110 -23.67 -3.70 9.51
N GLN A 111 -23.57 -3.61 10.82
CA GLN A 111 -24.76 -3.55 11.66
C GLN A 111 -25.65 -2.36 11.28
N TYR A 112 -26.97 -2.60 11.16
CA TYR A 112 -27.92 -1.59 10.66
C TYR A 112 -28.01 -0.32 11.57
N ASN A 113 -27.59 -0.43 12.84
CA ASN A 113 -27.56 0.66 13.82
C ASN A 113 -26.12 1.12 14.18
N LEU A 114 -25.15 0.93 13.29
CA LEU A 114 -23.74 1.27 13.50
C LEU A 114 -23.56 2.63 14.18
N PRO A 115 -22.89 2.71 15.35
CA PRO A 115 -22.85 3.94 16.13
C PRO A 115 -21.71 4.88 15.72
N ILE A 116 -20.60 4.35 15.20
CA ILE A 116 -19.36 5.12 14.95
C ILE A 116 -18.74 4.79 13.59
N GLY A 117 -18.16 5.83 12.96
CA GLY A 117 -17.57 5.71 11.62
C GLY A 117 -16.30 4.86 11.57
N GLY A 118 -15.56 4.73 12.65
CA GLY A 118 -14.34 3.95 12.67
C GLY A 118 -14.54 2.45 12.42
N VAL A 119 -15.72 1.90 12.73
CA VAL A 119 -16.06 0.52 12.33
C VAL A 119 -16.20 0.43 10.80
N ALA A 120 -16.87 1.41 10.18
CA ALA A 120 -16.95 1.46 8.73
C ALA A 120 -15.57 1.68 8.08
N ALA A 121 -14.72 2.53 8.67
CA ALA A 121 -13.33 2.72 8.22
C ALA A 121 -12.52 1.41 8.27
N HIS A 122 -12.65 0.63 9.34
CA HIS A 122 -12.02 -0.68 9.50
C HIS A 122 -12.42 -1.62 8.35
N GLU A 123 -13.70 -1.76 8.07
CA GLU A 123 -14.21 -2.63 6.99
C GLU A 123 -13.81 -2.11 5.59
N ILE A 124 -13.74 -0.78 5.42
CA ILE A 124 -13.23 -0.19 4.17
C ILE A 124 -11.75 -0.53 3.99
N LEU A 125 -10.94 -0.49 5.06
CA LEU A 125 -9.53 -0.87 4.98
C LEU A 125 -9.37 -2.35 4.58
N HIS A 126 -10.21 -3.27 5.08
CA HIS A 126 -10.23 -4.62 4.54
C HIS A 126 -10.52 -4.63 3.04
N SER A 127 -11.54 -3.91 2.58
CA SER A 127 -11.84 -3.76 1.15
C SER A 127 -10.67 -3.17 0.35
N LEU A 128 -9.82 -2.35 0.96
CA LEU A 128 -8.59 -1.82 0.38
C LEU A 128 -7.40 -2.82 0.43
N GLY A 129 -7.57 -3.99 1.03
CA GLY A 129 -6.57 -5.06 1.08
C GLY A 129 -5.88 -5.27 2.42
N TYR A 130 -6.33 -4.62 3.49
CA TYR A 130 -5.72 -4.75 4.82
C TYR A 130 -6.12 -6.03 5.52
N PHE A 131 -5.16 -6.70 6.15
CA PHE A 131 -5.37 -7.71 7.17
C PHE A 131 -5.39 -7.07 8.57
N HIS A 132 -5.76 -7.85 9.56
CA HIS A 132 -5.61 -7.43 10.95
C HIS A 132 -4.14 -7.28 11.36
N GLU A 133 -3.85 -6.35 12.26
CA GLU A 133 -2.49 -6.10 12.75
C GLU A 133 -1.93 -7.32 13.52
N GLN A 134 -2.74 -8.01 14.35
CA GLN A 134 -2.32 -9.24 15.03
C GLN A 134 -2.10 -10.43 14.07
N SER A 135 -2.48 -10.29 12.80
CA SER A 135 -2.20 -11.31 11.75
C SER A 135 -0.85 -11.12 11.06
N ARG A 136 -0.08 -10.12 11.41
CA ARG A 136 1.28 -9.88 10.88
C ARG A 136 2.19 -11.10 11.14
N THR A 137 3.12 -11.35 10.24
CA THR A 137 4.07 -12.47 10.36
C THR A 137 5.09 -12.29 11.48
N ASP A 138 5.33 -11.05 11.90
CA ASP A 138 6.26 -10.69 12.97
C ASP A 138 5.56 -10.49 14.34
N ARG A 139 4.24 -10.67 14.42
CA ARG A 139 3.44 -10.38 15.61
C ARG A 139 3.94 -11.08 16.89
N ASN A 140 4.54 -12.27 16.77
CA ASN A 140 5.04 -13.02 17.95
C ASN A 140 6.23 -12.32 18.65
N SER A 141 6.83 -11.30 18.01
CA SER A 141 7.82 -10.42 18.65
C SER A 141 7.17 -9.30 19.48
N TYR A 142 5.83 -9.22 19.51
CA TYR A 142 5.08 -8.13 20.13
C TYR A 142 3.95 -8.64 21.05
N VAL A 143 3.27 -9.72 20.66
CA VAL A 143 2.10 -10.24 21.38
C VAL A 143 2.20 -11.74 21.63
N ILE A 144 1.55 -12.18 22.71
CA ILE A 144 1.32 -13.59 23.06
C ILE A 144 -0.15 -13.89 22.81
N ILE A 145 -0.45 -14.98 22.09
CA ILE A 145 -1.81 -15.47 21.85
C ILE A 145 -2.09 -16.63 22.79
N ASN A 146 -3.13 -16.48 23.61
CA ASN A 146 -3.65 -17.51 24.48
C ASN A 146 -4.72 -18.35 23.77
N TYR A 147 -4.28 -19.30 22.93
CA TYR A 147 -5.17 -20.17 22.17
C TYR A 147 -6.13 -20.98 23.06
N SER A 148 -5.72 -21.29 24.30
CA SER A 148 -6.56 -22.07 25.23
C SER A 148 -7.82 -21.33 25.67
N ASN A 149 -7.84 -19.99 25.59
CA ASN A 149 -9.00 -19.16 25.93
C ASN A 149 -9.78 -18.64 24.69
N ILE A 150 -9.42 -19.00 23.48
CA ILE A 150 -10.19 -18.61 22.29
C ILE A 150 -11.45 -19.48 22.16
N LYS A 151 -12.59 -18.86 21.82
CA LYS A 151 -13.84 -19.58 21.50
C LYS A 151 -13.58 -20.65 20.45
N SER A 152 -14.17 -21.84 20.66
CA SER A 152 -14.06 -22.97 19.74
C SER A 152 -14.43 -22.58 18.30
N LYS A 153 -13.64 -23.03 17.33
CA LYS A 153 -13.74 -22.73 15.91
C LYS A 153 -13.41 -21.26 15.55
N LYS A 154 -12.85 -20.46 16.47
CA LYS A 154 -12.38 -19.10 16.21
C LYS A 154 -10.86 -18.95 16.30
N GLU A 155 -10.12 -20.05 16.52
CA GLU A 155 -8.67 -20.09 16.62
C GLU A 155 -7.99 -19.58 15.33
N HIS A 156 -8.60 -19.81 14.18
CA HIS A 156 -8.12 -19.36 12.89
C HIS A 156 -8.01 -17.81 12.78
N ASN A 157 -8.85 -17.05 13.50
CA ASN A 157 -8.81 -15.58 13.53
C ASN A 157 -7.51 -15.03 14.15
N PHE A 158 -6.75 -15.90 14.83
CA PHE A 158 -5.48 -15.57 15.46
C PHE A 158 -4.28 -16.16 14.70
N GLN A 159 -4.47 -16.71 13.51
CA GLN A 159 -3.37 -17.08 12.63
C GLN A 159 -2.72 -15.84 12.05
N THR A 160 -1.41 -15.92 11.80
CA THR A 160 -0.80 -14.92 10.91
C THR A 160 -1.34 -15.12 9.49
N PHE A 161 -1.39 -14.07 8.68
CA PHE A 161 -1.87 -14.23 7.30
C PHE A 161 -1.06 -15.29 6.53
N SER A 162 0.25 -15.46 6.83
CA SER A 162 1.07 -16.51 6.24
C SER A 162 0.66 -17.91 6.73
N GLN A 163 0.29 -18.09 8.02
CA GLN A 163 -0.24 -19.37 8.54
C GLN A 163 -1.62 -19.68 7.94
N ALA A 164 -2.43 -18.66 7.67
CA ALA A 164 -3.71 -18.80 7.00
C ALA A 164 -3.59 -19.02 5.48
N GLY A 165 -2.35 -19.05 4.93
CA GLY A 165 -2.09 -19.29 3.51
C GLY A 165 -2.15 -18.05 2.63
N TYR A 166 -2.25 -16.85 3.21
CA TYR A 166 -2.38 -15.62 2.43
C TYR A 166 -1.04 -14.98 2.10
N ASN A 167 -0.96 -14.40 0.91
CA ASN A 167 0.15 -13.55 0.49
C ASN A 167 -0.06 -12.13 1.01
N GLY A 168 0.88 -11.61 1.64
CA GLY A 168 0.76 -10.31 2.20
C GLY A 168 2.14 -9.71 2.66
N LYS A 169 2.38 -8.40 3.11
CA LYS A 169 3.61 -7.73 3.61
C LYS A 169 3.34 -6.89 4.86
N ASN A 170 4.18 -7.00 5.85
CA ASN A 170 4.11 -6.09 7.00
C ASN A 170 4.70 -4.73 6.59
N PHE A 171 4.01 -3.64 6.86
CA PHE A 171 4.53 -2.29 6.68
C PHE A 171 4.70 -1.60 8.04
N GLY A 172 5.80 -0.87 8.20
CA GLY A 172 6.09 -0.12 9.42
C GLY A 172 6.29 -0.99 10.66
N ALA A 173 6.39 -0.33 11.82
CA ALA A 173 6.44 -0.98 13.11
C ALA A 173 5.08 -1.60 13.47
N TYR A 174 5.09 -2.56 14.41
CA TYR A 174 3.86 -3.14 14.97
C TYR A 174 3.11 -2.09 15.80
N ASP A 175 1.80 -1.99 15.60
CA ASP A 175 0.98 -0.93 16.19
C ASP A 175 -0.19 -1.49 17.00
N TYR A 176 -0.05 -1.49 18.34
CA TYR A 176 -1.11 -1.92 19.27
C TYR A 176 -2.37 -1.05 19.22
N GLN A 177 -2.28 0.18 18.69
CA GLN A 177 -3.39 1.11 18.57
C GLN A 177 -3.97 1.17 17.16
N SER A 178 -3.46 0.34 16.23
CA SER A 178 -4.01 0.27 14.86
C SER A 178 -5.52 0.03 14.92
N ILE A 179 -6.26 0.74 14.06
CA ILE A 179 -7.69 0.49 13.86
C ILE A 179 -7.96 -0.96 13.41
N MET A 180 -6.94 -1.65 12.89
CA MET A 180 -7.00 -3.03 12.42
C MET A 180 -6.59 -4.06 13.49
N HIS A 181 -6.32 -3.64 14.74
CA HIS A 181 -5.93 -4.57 15.81
C HIS A 181 -7.12 -5.06 16.62
N TYR A 182 -7.09 -6.34 17.03
CA TYR A 182 -7.99 -6.88 18.04
C TYR A 182 -7.63 -6.38 19.44
N GLY A 183 -8.62 -6.31 20.33
CA GLY A 183 -8.39 -6.10 21.76
C GLY A 183 -8.00 -7.39 22.47
N SER A 184 -7.53 -7.25 23.71
CA SER A 184 -7.05 -8.38 24.51
C SER A 184 -8.12 -9.45 24.79
N TRP A 185 -9.42 -9.13 24.72
CA TRP A 185 -10.51 -10.06 25.03
C TRP A 185 -11.35 -10.50 23.83
N ASP A 186 -10.95 -10.10 22.63
CA ASP A 186 -11.68 -10.51 21.43
C ASP A 186 -11.69 -12.04 21.30
N PHE A 187 -12.88 -12.58 21.02
CA PHE A 187 -13.17 -14.03 20.94
C PHE A 187 -12.84 -14.84 22.22
N ALA A 188 -12.73 -14.22 23.40
CA ALA A 188 -12.47 -14.93 24.64
C ALA A 188 -13.65 -15.84 25.05
N LYS A 189 -13.34 -17.10 25.42
CA LYS A 189 -14.31 -18.00 26.08
C LYS A 189 -14.68 -17.48 27.47
N ASP A 190 -13.65 -17.19 28.24
CA ASP A 190 -13.73 -16.60 29.58
C ASP A 190 -13.24 -15.14 29.46
N THR A 191 -14.15 -14.21 29.64
CA THR A 191 -13.88 -12.76 29.53
C THR A 191 -13.03 -12.20 30.68
N SER A 192 -12.73 -13.00 31.70
CA SER A 192 -11.77 -12.64 32.75
C SER A 192 -10.31 -12.91 32.34
N ILE A 193 -10.09 -13.68 31.26
CA ILE A 193 -8.77 -14.09 30.78
C ILE A 193 -8.55 -13.53 29.38
N PRO A 194 -7.44 -12.83 29.10
CA PRO A 194 -7.17 -12.31 27.75
C PRO A 194 -6.84 -13.42 26.74
N THR A 195 -7.19 -13.17 25.48
CA THR A 195 -6.77 -13.97 24.31
C THR A 195 -5.48 -13.44 23.69
N ILE A 196 -5.19 -12.14 23.85
CA ILE A 196 -3.97 -11.47 23.38
C ILE A 196 -3.42 -10.62 24.53
N THR A 197 -2.10 -10.72 24.78
CA THR A 197 -1.39 -9.79 25.66
C THR A 197 -0.12 -9.29 24.96
N LYS A 198 0.45 -8.19 25.44
CA LYS A 198 1.83 -7.82 25.11
C LYS A 198 2.79 -8.85 25.71
N LEU A 199 4.07 -8.80 25.32
CA LEU A 199 5.10 -9.72 25.82
C LEU A 199 5.30 -9.61 27.36
N ASP A 200 5.05 -8.45 27.94
CA ASP A 200 5.12 -8.23 29.39
C ASP A 200 3.84 -8.67 30.14
N GLY A 201 2.88 -9.27 29.43
CA GLY A 201 1.60 -9.72 29.99
C GLY A 201 0.53 -8.62 30.10
N SER A 202 0.83 -7.36 29.76
CA SER A 202 -0.14 -6.27 29.84
C SER A 202 -1.21 -6.39 28.74
N CYS A 203 -2.43 -5.95 29.08
CA CYS A 203 -3.60 -5.95 28.19
C CYS A 203 -3.76 -4.59 27.50
N PHE A 204 -4.55 -4.59 26.43
CA PHE A 204 -4.91 -3.38 25.66
C PHE A 204 -6.29 -3.54 25.02
N GLU A 205 -6.94 -2.41 24.76
CA GLU A 205 -8.25 -2.36 24.11
C GLU A 205 -8.09 -2.14 22.60
N SER A 206 -9.02 -2.72 21.83
CA SER A 206 -9.18 -2.31 20.43
C SER A 206 -9.77 -0.90 20.36
N GLN A 207 -9.38 -0.15 19.36
CA GLN A 207 -9.99 1.15 19.07
C GLN A 207 -10.59 1.18 17.66
N ARG A 208 -11.68 1.95 17.51
CA ARG A 208 -12.38 2.17 16.24
C ARG A 208 -12.75 3.65 16.09
N THR A 209 -11.83 4.56 16.47
CA THR A 209 -12.10 6.00 16.51
C THR A 209 -11.28 6.79 15.51
N HIS A 210 -10.09 6.35 15.18
CA HIS A 210 -9.16 7.08 14.30
C HIS A 210 -8.15 6.14 13.63
N LEU A 211 -7.52 6.62 12.54
CA LEU A 211 -6.36 5.99 11.92
C LEU A 211 -5.09 6.45 12.65
N THR A 212 -4.25 5.51 13.05
CA THR A 212 -2.94 5.83 13.65
C THR A 212 -1.93 6.24 12.58
N ASN A 213 -0.76 6.72 13.01
CA ASN A 213 0.35 6.98 12.08
C ASN A 213 0.81 5.70 11.36
N GLY A 214 0.72 4.52 12.03
CA GLY A 214 1.00 3.22 11.42
C GLY A 214 0.01 2.87 10.31
N ASP A 215 -1.30 3.07 10.57
CA ASP A 215 -2.35 2.89 9.57
C ASP A 215 -2.15 3.83 8.38
N LEU A 216 -1.89 5.13 8.64
CA LEU A 216 -1.65 6.15 7.61
C LEU A 216 -0.42 5.83 6.76
N PHE A 217 0.67 5.38 7.41
CA PHE A 217 1.88 4.97 6.70
C PHE A 217 1.60 3.80 5.76
N ALA A 218 0.87 2.80 6.22
CA ALA A 218 0.54 1.64 5.41
C ALA A 218 -0.40 1.99 4.24
N ILE A 219 -1.40 2.87 4.46
CA ILE A 219 -2.27 3.41 3.39
C ILE A 219 -1.43 4.09 2.31
N ASP A 220 -0.51 4.95 2.73
CA ASP A 220 0.34 5.71 1.83
C ASP A 220 1.28 4.81 0.99
N ARG A 221 1.66 3.63 1.51
CA ARG A 221 2.43 2.62 0.77
C ARG A 221 1.63 1.92 -0.31
N LEU A 222 0.34 1.70 -0.10
CA LEU A 222 -0.54 0.99 -1.04
C LEU A 222 -1.22 1.93 -2.04
N TYR A 223 -1.64 3.08 -1.56
CA TYR A 223 -2.47 4.06 -2.27
C TYR A 223 -1.86 5.46 -2.27
N GLY A 224 -0.58 5.55 -1.96
CA GLY A 224 0.20 6.75 -2.07
C GLY A 224 0.62 7.05 -3.50
N PRO A 225 1.16 8.24 -3.73
CA PRO A 225 1.61 8.65 -5.05
C PRO A 225 2.82 7.83 -5.51
N ILE A 226 2.87 7.58 -6.81
CA ILE A 226 3.95 6.83 -7.47
C ILE A 226 4.99 7.85 -7.98
N PRO A 227 6.29 7.68 -7.66
CA PRO A 227 7.31 8.56 -8.20
C PRO A 227 7.55 8.27 -9.69
N HIS A 228 7.60 9.32 -10.49
CA HIS A 228 7.95 9.28 -11.91
C HIS A 228 9.08 10.26 -12.17
N VAL A 229 10.05 9.85 -12.99
CA VAL A 229 11.19 10.70 -13.36
C VAL A 229 10.98 11.26 -14.74
N SER A 230 11.26 12.55 -14.92
CA SER A 230 11.52 13.15 -16.23
C SER A 230 12.85 13.89 -16.20
N SER A 231 13.58 13.83 -17.30
CA SER A 231 14.89 14.48 -17.41
C SER A 231 14.82 15.60 -18.42
N THR A 232 15.42 16.74 -18.11
CA THR A 232 15.60 17.87 -19.01
C THR A 232 17.08 18.24 -19.08
N ILE A 233 17.55 18.56 -20.26
CA ILE A 233 18.89 19.13 -20.43
C ILE A 233 18.81 20.60 -20.00
N ASP A 234 19.65 20.99 -19.04
CA ASP A 234 19.73 22.37 -18.56
C ASP A 234 20.64 23.20 -19.45
N HIS A 235 21.83 22.68 -19.73
CA HIS A 235 22.80 23.29 -20.68
C HIS A 235 23.83 22.26 -21.15
N ILE A 236 24.55 22.63 -22.19
CA ILE A 236 25.64 21.84 -22.75
C ILE A 236 26.85 22.76 -22.88
N ASP A 237 27.94 22.37 -22.22
CA ASP A 237 29.24 22.99 -22.45
C ASP A 237 29.96 22.21 -23.53
N ASP A 238 30.31 22.90 -24.65
CA ASP A 238 30.97 22.31 -25.79
C ASP A 238 32.45 22.72 -25.81
N TYR A 239 33.31 21.73 -25.63
CA TYR A 239 34.77 21.88 -25.64
C TYR A 239 35.41 21.32 -26.89
N SER A 240 34.67 21.20 -27.96
CA SER A 240 35.13 20.61 -29.22
C SER A 240 36.31 21.39 -29.82
N SER A 241 37.33 20.67 -30.28
CA SER A 241 38.54 21.24 -30.93
C SER A 241 39.08 20.28 -32.00
N GLY A 242 39.00 20.68 -33.26
CA GLY A 242 39.41 19.84 -34.39
C GLY A 242 38.57 18.56 -34.50
N ASP A 243 39.24 17.41 -34.49
CA ASP A 243 38.61 16.09 -34.58
C ASP A 243 38.17 15.53 -33.22
N ASP A 244 38.37 16.31 -32.15
CA ASP A 244 37.97 15.94 -30.78
C ASP A 244 36.73 16.71 -30.37
N ILE A 245 35.64 16.01 -30.16
CA ILE A 245 34.36 16.58 -29.75
C ILE A 245 34.08 16.15 -28.31
N ARG A 246 34.04 17.09 -27.39
CA ARG A 246 33.67 16.85 -25.99
C ARG A 246 32.53 17.77 -25.61
N GLN A 247 31.46 17.18 -25.14
CA GLN A 247 30.30 17.89 -24.60
C GLN A 247 30.03 17.43 -23.20
N ASP A 248 30.02 18.37 -22.26
CA ASP A 248 29.57 18.17 -20.89
C ASP A 248 28.10 18.57 -20.83
N ILE A 249 27.23 17.61 -20.53
CA ILE A 249 25.78 17.80 -20.57
C ILE A 249 25.25 17.78 -19.13
N TYR A 250 24.56 18.81 -18.76
CA TYR A 250 23.96 18.98 -17.45
C TYR A 250 22.46 18.77 -17.53
N TYR A 251 21.93 17.97 -16.59
CA TYR A 251 20.52 17.58 -16.54
C TYR A 251 19.90 17.95 -15.20
N THR A 252 18.62 18.26 -15.24
CA THR A 252 17.74 18.16 -14.07
C THR A 252 16.82 16.96 -14.24
N HIS A 253 16.93 16.01 -13.32
CA HIS A 253 16.01 14.89 -13.21
C HIS A 253 14.94 15.25 -12.19
N ARG A 254 13.72 15.52 -12.66
CA ARG A 254 12.59 15.88 -11.82
C ARG A 254 11.75 14.67 -11.52
N ILE A 255 11.61 14.35 -10.23
CA ILE A 255 10.75 13.28 -9.71
C ILE A 255 9.39 13.90 -9.39
N TYR A 256 8.37 13.56 -10.18
CA TYR A 256 6.99 13.93 -9.89
C TYR A 256 6.32 12.81 -9.10
N PHE A 257 5.36 13.20 -8.25
CA PHE A 257 4.50 12.26 -7.58
C PHE A 257 3.15 12.23 -8.29
N ARG A 258 2.75 11.03 -8.72
CA ARG A 258 1.53 10.83 -9.50
C ARG A 258 0.59 9.85 -8.82
N ASP A 259 -0.72 10.08 -9.00
CA ASP A 259 -1.76 9.12 -8.63
C ASP A 259 -1.82 7.96 -9.63
N LEU A 260 -2.69 6.98 -9.35
CA LEU A 260 -2.90 5.84 -10.25
C LEU A 260 -3.52 6.21 -11.60
N ASN A 261 -4.05 7.42 -11.75
CA ASN A 261 -4.57 7.98 -13.00
C ASN A 261 -3.53 8.84 -13.74
N ASN A 262 -2.28 8.82 -13.26
CA ASN A 262 -1.16 9.59 -13.83
C ASN A 262 -1.28 11.13 -13.66
N ASN A 263 -2.10 11.62 -12.71
CA ASN A 263 -2.17 13.03 -12.35
C ASN A 263 -1.08 13.38 -11.34
N ASN A 264 -0.47 14.57 -11.46
CA ASN A 264 0.46 15.07 -10.48
C ASN A 264 -0.26 15.34 -9.15
N VAL A 265 0.31 14.87 -8.04
CA VAL A 265 -0.26 15.03 -6.70
C VAL A 265 0.79 15.52 -5.71
N THR A 266 0.32 16.19 -4.67
CA THR A 266 1.16 16.60 -3.54
C THR A 266 1.25 15.45 -2.54
N ILE A 267 2.47 15.11 -2.08
CA ILE A 267 2.65 14.10 -1.04
C ILE A 267 2.19 14.64 0.31
N ARG A 268 1.49 13.80 1.08
CA ARG A 268 0.93 14.19 2.40
C ARG A 268 1.86 13.85 3.57
N HIS A 269 2.74 12.88 3.38
CA HIS A 269 3.72 12.44 4.37
C HIS A 269 5.11 12.43 3.74
N ASP A 270 6.15 12.59 4.55
CA ASP A 270 7.53 12.48 4.07
C ASP A 270 7.75 11.16 3.34
N LYS A 271 8.41 11.22 2.19
CA LYS A 271 8.75 10.04 1.39
C LYS A 271 10.24 9.79 1.43
N SER A 272 10.64 8.62 1.90
CA SER A 272 11.99 8.13 1.64
C SER A 272 12.02 7.51 0.24
N LEU A 273 12.87 8.01 -0.62
CA LEU A 273 13.08 7.48 -1.96
C LEU A 273 14.43 6.79 -2.03
N LYS A 274 14.44 5.60 -2.59
CA LYS A 274 15.65 4.91 -3.05
C LYS A 274 15.86 5.25 -4.51
N ILE A 275 16.94 5.93 -4.83
CA ILE A 275 17.29 6.35 -6.16
C ILE A 275 18.47 5.51 -6.62
N THR A 276 18.32 4.80 -7.73
CA THR A 276 19.39 4.05 -8.37
C THR A 276 19.77 4.72 -9.67
N LEU A 277 21.00 5.23 -9.70
CA LEU A 277 21.64 5.76 -10.90
C LEU A 277 22.36 4.60 -11.59
N THR A 278 21.97 4.33 -12.84
CA THR A 278 22.65 3.36 -13.69
C THR A 278 23.40 4.13 -14.77
N THR A 279 24.72 4.02 -14.77
CA THR A 279 25.60 4.67 -15.71
C THR A 279 26.09 3.64 -16.73
N TYR A 280 25.87 3.91 -18.00
CA TYR A 280 26.34 3.10 -19.12
C TYR A 280 27.52 3.80 -19.78
N HIS A 281 28.66 3.10 -19.80
CA HIS A 281 29.81 3.49 -20.60
C HIS A 281 29.79 2.65 -21.87
N TYR A 282 29.51 3.28 -22.99
CA TYR A 282 29.37 2.60 -24.26
C TYR A 282 30.56 2.92 -25.14
N ASN A 283 31.27 1.90 -25.62
CA ASN A 283 32.33 2.02 -26.61
C ASN A 283 31.82 1.42 -27.95
N GLU A 284 31.53 2.26 -28.93
CA GLU A 284 30.96 1.81 -30.21
C GLU A 284 31.97 1.08 -31.09
N THR A 285 33.28 1.36 -30.93
CA THR A 285 34.32 0.68 -31.68
C THR A 285 34.79 -0.62 -31.05
N ASP A 286 34.60 -0.77 -29.73
CA ASP A 286 34.90 -2.00 -29.01
C ASP A 286 33.74 -2.29 -28.00
N PRO A 287 32.63 -2.86 -28.47
CA PRO A 287 31.50 -3.18 -27.60
C PRO A 287 31.85 -4.10 -26.42
N GLY A 288 32.95 -4.89 -26.54
CA GLY A 288 33.46 -5.73 -25.45
C GLY A 288 34.04 -4.92 -24.28
N ASN A 289 34.36 -3.65 -24.47
CA ASN A 289 34.83 -2.71 -23.46
C ASN A 289 33.72 -1.81 -22.89
N SER A 290 32.46 -2.05 -23.24
CA SER A 290 31.33 -1.37 -22.62
C SER A 290 31.10 -1.86 -21.22
N SER A 291 30.77 -0.97 -20.30
CA SER A 291 30.51 -1.31 -18.90
C SER A 291 29.29 -0.61 -18.36
N THR A 292 28.69 -1.19 -17.32
CA THR A 292 27.57 -0.62 -16.60
C THR A 292 27.93 -0.54 -15.13
N SER A 293 27.69 0.60 -14.50
CA SER A 293 27.82 0.77 -13.06
C SER A 293 26.50 1.23 -12.45
N GLN A 294 26.27 0.88 -11.20
CA GLN A 294 25.10 1.31 -10.45
C GLN A 294 25.52 1.94 -9.13
N ASN A 295 24.94 3.07 -8.84
CA ASN A 295 25.06 3.75 -7.55
C ASN A 295 23.66 3.95 -6.96
N THR A 296 23.49 3.66 -5.68
CA THR A 296 22.22 3.81 -4.97
C THR A 296 22.38 4.79 -3.82
N PHE A 297 21.48 5.75 -3.75
CA PHE A 297 21.39 6.70 -2.63
C PHE A 297 19.95 6.92 -2.20
N TYR A 298 19.77 7.50 -1.03
CA TYR A 298 18.47 7.71 -0.41
C TYR A 298 18.24 9.19 -0.17
N VAL A 299 17.03 9.65 -0.46
CA VAL A 299 16.61 11.03 -0.18
C VAL A 299 15.28 11.02 0.55
N THR A 300 15.08 12.00 1.44
CA THR A 300 13.78 12.25 2.05
C THR A 300 13.16 13.46 1.39
N VAL A 301 12.00 13.25 0.77
CA VAL A 301 11.18 14.31 0.19
C VAL A 301 10.14 14.72 1.23
N PRO A 302 10.08 16.00 1.64
CA PRO A 302 9.15 16.42 2.70
C PRO A 302 7.71 16.44 2.22
N ALA A 303 6.78 16.23 3.16
CA ALA A 303 5.34 16.44 2.95
C ALA A 303 5.07 17.83 2.35
N GLY A 304 4.06 17.94 1.50
CA GLY A 304 3.74 19.17 0.77
C GLY A 304 4.47 19.32 -0.57
N SER A 305 5.46 18.45 -0.89
CA SER A 305 6.15 18.48 -2.17
C SER A 305 5.27 17.92 -3.30
N THR A 306 5.35 18.53 -4.47
CA THR A 306 4.76 18.03 -5.73
C THR A 306 5.82 17.40 -6.64
N PHE A 307 7.09 17.75 -6.42
CA PHE A 307 8.24 17.21 -7.13
C PHE A 307 9.51 17.30 -6.27
N TYR A 308 10.55 16.62 -6.74
CA TYR A 308 11.91 16.70 -6.18
C TYR A 308 12.91 16.66 -7.32
N ASP A 309 13.89 17.57 -7.32
CA ASP A 309 14.88 17.70 -8.38
C ASP A 309 16.22 17.10 -7.96
N ILE A 310 16.86 16.42 -8.89
CA ILE A 310 18.22 15.88 -8.79
C ILE A 310 19.02 16.39 -9.97
N SER A 311 20.15 17.02 -9.70
CA SER A 311 21.09 17.43 -10.77
C SER A 311 21.88 16.23 -11.24
N GLY A 312 21.98 16.07 -12.55
CA GLY A 312 22.78 15.05 -13.23
C GLY A 312 23.82 15.68 -14.14
N TYR A 313 24.82 14.92 -14.46
CA TYR A 313 25.90 15.34 -15.32
C TYR A 313 26.39 14.16 -16.15
N THR A 314 26.59 14.36 -17.45
CA THR A 314 27.19 13.35 -18.34
C THR A 314 28.17 14.00 -19.29
N VAL A 315 29.12 13.23 -19.78
CA VAL A 315 30.12 13.66 -20.76
C VAL A 315 29.98 12.82 -22.01
N ASN A 316 29.71 13.45 -23.14
CA ASN A 316 29.86 12.85 -24.45
C ASN A 316 31.25 13.22 -24.98
N HIS A 317 32.09 12.25 -25.20
CA HIS A 317 33.43 12.44 -25.74
C HIS A 317 33.61 11.64 -27.01
N TYR A 318 33.91 12.32 -28.11
CA TYR A 318 34.17 11.73 -29.43
C TYR A 318 35.58 12.10 -29.83
N HIS A 319 36.38 11.15 -30.23
CA HIS A 319 37.71 11.38 -30.74
C HIS A 319 37.82 10.82 -32.18
N GLU A 320 37.98 11.71 -33.19
CA GLU A 320 38.21 11.34 -34.58
C GLU A 320 39.70 11.34 -34.86
N SER A 321 40.35 10.18 -34.82
CA SER A 321 41.61 9.97 -35.56
C SER A 321 41.67 8.53 -36.06
N ASN A 322 41.50 8.36 -37.38
CA ASN A 322 41.72 7.13 -38.17
C ASN A 322 41.07 5.85 -37.68
N GLY A 323 40.00 5.94 -36.88
CA GLY A 323 39.22 4.86 -36.34
C GLY A 323 38.31 5.43 -35.29
N ILE A 324 37.04 5.58 -35.59
CA ILE A 324 36.03 6.23 -34.78
C ILE A 324 35.92 5.52 -33.42
N SER A 325 36.33 6.19 -32.34
CA SER A 325 36.05 5.74 -30.97
C SER A 325 34.95 6.60 -30.36
N TYR A 326 33.75 6.06 -30.26
CA TYR A 326 32.65 6.72 -29.57
C TYR A 326 32.60 6.22 -28.12
N LEU A 327 32.88 7.10 -27.17
CA LEU A 327 32.55 6.89 -25.74
C LEU A 327 31.27 7.63 -25.47
N ARG A 328 30.17 6.90 -25.32
CA ARG A 328 28.90 7.44 -24.89
C ARG A 328 28.70 7.11 -23.41
N HIS A 329 28.48 8.13 -22.64
CA HIS A 329 28.13 8.01 -21.24
C HIS A 329 26.64 8.33 -21.11
N GLU A 330 25.84 7.37 -20.71
CA GLU A 330 24.40 7.52 -20.54
C GLU A 330 24.02 7.23 -19.10
N GLU A 331 23.25 8.13 -18.50
CA GLU A 331 22.75 7.97 -17.15
C GLU A 331 21.24 7.71 -17.15
N ASN A 332 20.83 6.63 -16.50
CA ASN A 332 19.42 6.30 -16.29
C ASN A 332 19.11 6.23 -14.78
N TYR A 333 18.06 6.95 -14.37
CA TYR A 333 17.60 6.97 -12.99
C TYR A 333 16.37 6.09 -12.83
N SER A 334 16.40 5.18 -11.87
CA SER A 334 15.21 4.53 -11.35
C SER A 334 14.93 4.99 -9.92
N VAL A 335 13.67 5.22 -9.63
CA VAL A 335 13.22 5.72 -8.33
C VAL A 335 12.18 4.79 -7.75
N GLU A 336 12.43 4.34 -6.52
CA GLU A 336 11.51 3.51 -5.76
C GLU A 336 11.20 4.19 -4.43
N ILE A 337 9.98 4.01 -3.92
CA ILE A 337 9.70 4.37 -2.53
C ILE A 337 10.46 3.38 -1.65
N ASN A 338 11.33 3.93 -0.78
CA ASN A 338 12.05 3.11 0.19
C ASN A 338 11.07 2.61 1.25
N PRO A 339 10.97 1.27 1.44
CA PRO A 339 10.06 0.68 2.40
C PRO A 339 10.39 0.99 3.86
#